data_309d954e951b5982415aa34d0fb2dee9
#
_entry.id   309d954e951b5982415aa34d0fb2dee9
#
_cell.length_a   1.000
_cell.length_b   1.000
_cell.length_c   1.000
_cell.angle_alpha   90.00
_cell.angle_beta   90.00
_cell.angle_gamma   90.00
#
_symmetry.space_group_name_H-M   'P 1'
#
loop_
_entity.id
_entity.type
_entity.pdbx_description
1 polymer ?
#
loop_
_entity_poly.entity_id
_entity_poly.type
_entity_poly.pdbx_seq_one_letter_code
_entity_poly.pdbx_strand_id
1 'polypeptide(L)'
;VRVSLRIQRALARVTGVGLGIGFGAYLVFSVAGAPGLGWDLCVGVLLLGAIVLAVTRRLRRLDPDATIRLDLELFTHLVVLVFALVAHAPGKLDGPYHPAVYALAMVAAAFARPPAALGTAAFTILLESALRMIAMGQRLEEFWPNLAFVGLFAFLNLSLFRAEIARVRRLSRVH
;
A
#
# COMPACT_ATOMS: atom_id res chain seq x y z
N VAL A 1 -19.18 -5.99 29.99
CA VAL A 1 -18.06 -6.81 29.50
C VAL A 1 -18.17 -7.10 27.98
N ARG A 2 -19.34 -7.52 27.45
CA ARG A 2 -19.51 -7.84 26.01
C ARG A 2 -19.42 -6.62 25.06
N VAL A 3 -19.84 -5.43 25.51
CA VAL A 3 -19.75 -4.18 24.71
C VAL A 3 -18.30 -3.73 24.57
N SER A 4 -17.52 -3.80 25.63
CA SER A 4 -16.09 -3.45 25.63
C SER A 4 -15.30 -4.33 24.64
N LEU A 5 -15.57 -5.63 24.57
CA LEU A 5 -14.93 -6.54 23.64
C LEU A 5 -15.30 -6.28 22.19
N ARG A 6 -16.54 -5.83 21.90
CA ARG A 6 -16.95 -5.44 20.54
C ARG A 6 -16.26 -4.15 20.10
N ILE A 7 -16.16 -3.16 20.99
CA ILE A 7 -15.46 -1.89 20.70
C ILE A 7 -13.97 -2.16 20.49
N GLN A 8 -13.32 -2.96 21.35
CA GLN A 8 -11.92 -3.32 21.19
C GLN A 8 -11.66 -4.08 19.87
N ARG A 9 -12.56 -4.99 19.47
CA ARG A 9 -12.47 -5.68 18.18
C ARG A 9 -12.70 -4.72 17.00
N ALA A 10 -13.61 -3.76 17.10
CA ALA A 10 -13.85 -2.76 16.09
C ALA A 10 -12.65 -1.81 15.96
N LEU A 11 -12.10 -1.31 17.07
CA LEU A 11 -10.88 -0.50 17.08
C LEU A 11 -9.70 -1.29 16.50
N ALA A 12 -9.46 -2.51 16.96
CA ALA A 12 -8.41 -3.37 16.38
C ALA A 12 -8.63 -3.65 14.90
N ARG A 13 -9.87 -3.51 14.41
CA ARG A 13 -10.19 -3.65 12.99
C ARG A 13 -9.82 -2.45 12.13
N VAL A 14 -9.88 -1.27 12.67
CA VAL A 14 -9.62 0.00 11.94
C VAL A 14 -8.16 0.45 12.09
N THR A 15 -7.49 0.06 13.18
CA THR A 15 -6.17 0.57 13.52
C THR A 15 -5.08 0.27 12.50
N GLY A 16 -5.07 -0.91 11.87
CA GLY A 16 -4.00 -1.25 10.94
C GLY A 16 -4.03 -0.43 9.66
N VAL A 17 -5.19 -0.35 9.00
CA VAL A 17 -5.35 0.48 7.78
C VAL A 17 -5.27 1.96 8.15
N GLY A 18 -5.86 2.37 9.27
CA GLY A 18 -5.81 3.74 9.77
C GLY A 18 -4.38 4.21 10.06
N LEU A 19 -3.53 3.34 10.61
CA LEU A 19 -2.11 3.63 10.80
C LEU A 19 -1.39 3.83 9.46
N GLY A 20 -1.66 2.97 8.46
CA GLY A 20 -1.07 3.14 7.12
C GLY A 20 -1.45 4.47 6.48
N ILE A 21 -2.72 4.87 6.58
CA ILE A 21 -3.19 6.18 6.10
C ILE A 21 -2.54 7.32 6.89
N GLY A 22 -2.46 7.18 8.22
CA GLY A 22 -1.82 8.17 9.10
C GLY A 22 -0.34 8.36 8.78
N PHE A 23 0.40 7.29 8.53
CA PHE A 23 1.79 7.37 8.09
C PHE A 23 1.94 7.98 6.70
N GLY A 24 0.99 7.69 5.78
CA GLY A 24 0.97 8.32 4.46
C GLY A 24 0.76 9.84 4.55
N ALA A 25 -0.20 10.28 5.37
CA ALA A 25 -0.43 11.70 5.64
C ALA A 25 0.80 12.35 6.28
N TYR A 26 1.39 11.69 7.29
CA TYR A 26 2.64 12.17 7.91
C TYR A 26 3.76 12.34 6.88
N LEU A 27 3.94 11.38 5.97
CA LEU A 27 4.95 11.47 4.92
C LEU A 27 4.73 12.70 4.03
N VAL A 28 3.48 12.96 3.61
CA VAL A 28 3.15 14.15 2.80
C VAL A 28 3.55 15.43 3.53
N PHE A 29 3.20 15.56 4.80
CA PHE A 29 3.55 16.75 5.60
C PHE A 29 5.05 16.86 5.87
N SER A 30 5.72 15.74 6.10
CA SER A 30 7.18 15.69 6.31
C SER A 30 7.95 16.15 5.07
N VAL A 31 7.55 15.69 3.89
CA VAL A 31 8.16 16.10 2.62
C VAL A 31 7.83 17.55 2.27
N ALA A 32 6.63 18.03 2.61
CA ALA A 32 6.21 19.41 2.38
C ALA A 32 6.90 20.41 3.31
N GLY A 33 7.11 20.03 4.57
CA GLY A 33 7.62 20.93 5.63
C GLY A 33 9.13 20.96 5.78
N ALA A 34 9.89 20.13 5.10
CA ALA A 34 11.31 19.87 5.27
C ALA A 34 11.74 19.89 6.75
N PRO A 35 12.14 19.19 7.45
CA PRO A 35 13.45 18.77 7.73
C PRO A 35 13.64 17.71 8.76
N GLY A 36 14.66 17.15 8.78
CA GLY A 36 15.22 16.44 9.92
C GLY A 36 15.18 14.93 9.75
N LEU A 37 16.25 14.43 9.18
CA LEU A 37 16.61 13.02 8.98
C LEU A 37 16.25 12.08 10.16
N GLY A 38 16.11 12.63 11.38
CA GLY A 38 15.79 11.85 12.57
C GLY A 38 14.36 11.36 12.65
N TRP A 39 13.41 12.16 12.20
CA TRP A 39 11.99 11.78 12.23
C TRP A 39 11.65 10.77 11.15
N ASP A 40 12.25 10.88 9.97
CA ASP A 40 12.04 9.97 8.86
C ASP A 40 12.54 8.56 9.19
N LEU A 41 13.64 8.47 9.91
CA LEU A 41 14.17 7.19 10.40
C LEU A 41 13.23 6.55 11.43
N CYS A 42 12.67 7.33 12.34
CA CYS A 42 11.65 6.86 13.30
C CYS A 42 10.40 6.36 12.58
N VAL A 43 9.92 7.08 11.57
CA VAL A 43 8.78 6.65 10.74
C VAL A 43 9.10 5.37 9.99
N GLY A 44 10.29 5.26 9.41
CA GLY A 44 10.74 4.05 8.73
C GLY A 44 10.75 2.83 9.65
N VAL A 45 11.25 2.99 10.87
CA VAL A 45 11.27 1.91 11.89
C VAL A 45 9.86 1.53 12.32
N LEU A 46 8.98 2.51 12.53
CA LEU A 46 7.59 2.26 12.89
C LEU A 46 6.83 1.56 11.77
N LEU A 47 7.04 1.97 10.52
CA LEU A 47 6.48 1.30 9.34
C LEU A 47 6.95 -0.13 9.22
N LEU A 48 8.25 -0.37 9.36
CA LEU A 48 8.81 -1.71 9.35
C LEU A 48 8.20 -2.57 10.46
N GLY A 49 8.08 -2.04 11.66
CA GLY A 49 7.43 -2.70 12.79
C GLY A 49 5.97 -3.04 12.51
N ALA A 50 5.23 -2.11 11.90
CA ALA A 50 3.84 -2.34 11.51
C ALA A 50 3.71 -3.43 10.43
N ILE A 51 4.62 -3.47 9.45
CA ILE A 51 4.68 -4.51 8.41
C ILE A 51 4.96 -5.88 9.05
N VAL A 52 5.96 -5.97 9.92
CA VAL A 52 6.30 -7.22 10.63
C VAL A 52 5.10 -7.70 11.44
N LEU A 53 4.41 -6.79 12.13
CA LEU A 53 3.21 -7.11 12.90
C LEU A 53 2.07 -7.61 11.99
N ALA A 54 1.84 -6.95 10.85
CA ALA A 54 0.83 -7.34 9.87
C ALA A 54 1.11 -8.75 9.30
N VAL A 55 2.37 -9.01 8.89
CA VAL A 55 2.81 -10.32 8.41
C VAL A 55 2.63 -11.39 9.48
N THR A 56 3.05 -11.10 10.71
CA THR A 56 2.93 -12.04 11.83
C THR A 56 1.46 -12.36 12.15
N ARG A 57 0.59 -11.35 12.12
CA ARG A 57 -0.86 -11.53 12.28
C ARG A 57 -1.46 -12.36 11.15
N ARG A 58 -1.02 -12.13 9.90
CA ARG A 58 -1.47 -12.90 8.74
C ARG A 58 -1.09 -14.37 8.87
N LEU A 59 0.13 -14.67 9.27
CA LEU A 59 0.60 -16.05 9.47
C LEU A 59 -0.12 -16.77 10.60
N ARG A 60 -0.59 -16.06 11.62
CA ARG A 60 -1.28 -16.62 12.78
C ARG A 60 -2.79 -16.82 12.61
N ARG A 61 -3.40 -16.22 11.58
CA ARG A 61 -4.86 -16.25 11.38
C ARG A 61 -5.21 -17.09 10.17
N LEU A 62 -5.91 -18.18 10.40
CA LEU A 62 -6.47 -19.07 9.38
C LEU A 62 -7.88 -18.64 8.91
N ASP A 63 -8.39 -17.50 9.38
CA ASP A 63 -9.73 -17.03 9.05
C ASP A 63 -9.77 -16.35 7.66
N PRO A 64 -10.61 -16.85 6.73
CA PRO A 64 -10.70 -16.33 5.36
C PRO A 64 -11.13 -14.86 5.28
N ASP A 65 -12.01 -14.40 6.16
CA ASP A 65 -12.52 -13.03 6.12
C ASP A 65 -11.53 -12.01 6.69
N ALA A 66 -10.62 -12.46 7.57
CA ALA A 66 -9.55 -11.63 8.09
C ALA A 66 -8.46 -11.34 7.04
N THR A 67 -8.36 -12.14 5.97
CA THR A 67 -7.24 -12.06 5.01
C THR A 67 -7.30 -10.83 4.10
N ILE A 68 -8.50 -10.42 3.62
CA ILE A 68 -8.65 -9.23 2.75
C ILE A 68 -8.11 -7.99 3.46
N ARG A 69 -8.48 -7.86 4.72
CA ARG A 69 -8.09 -6.71 5.53
C ARG A 69 -6.60 -6.73 5.88
N LEU A 70 -6.05 -7.91 6.19
CA LEU A 70 -4.64 -8.07 6.46
C LEU A 70 -3.80 -7.82 5.20
N ASP A 71 -4.31 -8.18 4.03
CA ASP A 71 -3.69 -7.85 2.75
C ASP A 71 -3.67 -6.33 2.54
N LEU A 72 -4.81 -5.66 2.74
CA LEU A 72 -4.91 -4.21 2.61
C LEU A 72 -3.99 -3.49 3.62
N GLU A 73 -3.97 -3.92 4.88
CA GLU A 73 -3.10 -3.40 5.92
C GLU A 73 -1.63 -3.55 5.53
N LEU A 74 -1.20 -4.73 5.11
CA LEU A 74 0.17 -5.00 4.71
C LEU A 74 0.61 -4.16 3.51
N PHE A 75 -0.18 -4.18 2.44
CA PHE A 75 0.21 -3.47 1.22
C PHE A 75 0.11 -1.96 1.35
N THR A 76 -0.81 -1.42 2.17
CA THR A 76 -0.85 0.00 2.49
C THR A 76 0.43 0.45 3.19
N HIS A 77 0.92 -0.30 4.17
CA HIS A 77 2.18 0.00 4.85
C HIS A 77 3.39 -0.12 3.91
N LEU A 78 3.41 -1.16 3.05
CA LEU A 78 4.46 -1.30 2.05
C LEU A 78 4.50 -0.13 1.05
N VAL A 79 3.34 0.34 0.62
CA VAL A 79 3.21 1.52 -0.25
C VAL A 79 3.83 2.75 0.43
N VAL A 80 3.47 3.03 1.68
CA VAL A 80 4.02 4.18 2.40
C VAL A 80 5.53 4.03 2.58
N LEU A 81 6.03 2.83 2.89
CA LEU A 81 7.47 2.58 3.03
C LEU A 81 8.22 2.84 1.72
N VAL A 82 7.69 2.34 0.59
CA VAL A 82 8.33 2.56 -0.72
C VAL A 82 8.32 4.03 -1.08
N PHE A 83 7.20 4.75 -0.86
CA PHE A 83 7.16 6.20 -1.08
C PHE A 83 8.12 6.95 -0.16
N ALA A 84 8.26 6.56 1.09
CA ALA A 84 9.23 7.16 2.01
C ALA A 84 10.66 6.98 1.50
N LEU A 85 11.02 5.79 1.04
CA LEU A 85 12.33 5.52 0.47
C LEU A 85 12.56 6.32 -0.83
N VAL A 86 11.58 6.34 -1.72
CA VAL A 86 11.68 7.08 -2.99
C VAL A 86 11.73 8.59 -2.76
N ALA A 87 10.95 9.14 -1.84
CA ALA A 87 10.95 10.58 -1.53
C ALA A 87 12.29 11.08 -0.95
N HIS A 88 13.08 10.19 -0.34
CA HIS A 88 14.40 10.51 0.21
C HIS A 88 15.54 10.09 -0.71
N ALA A 89 15.26 9.36 -1.78
CA ALA A 89 16.25 8.98 -2.78
C ALA A 89 16.63 10.16 -3.71
N PRO A 90 17.82 10.10 -4.35
CA PRO A 90 18.20 11.09 -5.34
C PRO A 90 17.16 11.20 -6.47
N GLY A 91 16.76 12.43 -6.76
CA GLY A 91 15.70 12.75 -7.75
C GLY A 91 14.28 12.61 -7.22
N LYS A 92 14.10 12.17 -5.98
CA LYS A 92 12.78 12.04 -5.33
C LYS A 92 11.79 11.27 -6.22
N LEU A 93 10.55 11.74 -6.32
CA LEU A 93 9.49 11.10 -7.14
C LEU A 93 9.74 11.21 -8.66
N ASP A 94 10.66 12.05 -9.11
CA ASP A 94 11.07 12.16 -10.51
C ASP A 94 12.39 11.42 -10.79
N GLY A 95 12.90 10.73 -9.78
CA GLY A 95 14.17 9.99 -9.82
C GLY A 95 14.04 8.57 -10.38
N PRO A 96 15.19 7.90 -10.57
CA PRO A 96 15.27 6.56 -11.15
C PRO A 96 14.61 5.46 -10.30
N TYR A 97 14.34 5.74 -9.03
CA TYR A 97 13.74 4.77 -8.10
C TYR A 97 12.20 4.80 -8.08
N HIS A 98 11.57 5.78 -8.74
CA HIS A 98 10.12 5.87 -8.81
C HIS A 98 9.42 4.62 -9.39
N PRO A 99 9.98 3.89 -10.37
CA PRO A 99 9.40 2.63 -10.86
C PRO A 99 9.18 1.56 -9.78
N ALA A 100 9.85 1.65 -8.62
CA ALA A 100 9.60 0.74 -7.49
C ALA A 100 8.15 0.80 -6.98
N VAL A 101 7.49 1.96 -7.09
CA VAL A 101 6.09 2.14 -6.75
C VAL A 101 5.20 1.29 -7.66
N TYR A 102 5.48 1.27 -8.96
CA TYR A 102 4.74 0.46 -9.94
C TYR A 102 4.97 -1.04 -9.70
N ALA A 103 6.23 -1.43 -9.44
CA ALA A 103 6.56 -2.81 -9.12
C ALA A 103 5.79 -3.29 -7.88
N LEU A 104 5.68 -2.45 -6.84
CA LEU A 104 4.90 -2.77 -5.65
C LEU A 104 3.40 -2.90 -5.96
N ALA A 105 2.84 -1.99 -6.77
CA ALA A 105 1.44 -2.07 -7.19
C ALA A 105 1.16 -3.37 -7.96
N MET A 106 2.10 -3.81 -8.81
CA MET A 106 2.02 -5.09 -9.51
C MET A 106 2.06 -6.28 -8.54
N VAL A 107 2.96 -6.27 -7.57
CA VAL A 107 3.05 -7.32 -6.54
C VAL A 107 1.77 -7.38 -5.72
N ALA A 108 1.24 -6.23 -5.30
CA ALA A 108 -0.01 -6.17 -4.56
C ALA A 108 -1.18 -6.74 -5.39
N ALA A 109 -1.26 -6.39 -6.69
CA ALA A 109 -2.29 -6.92 -7.57
C ALA A 109 -2.17 -8.44 -7.80
N ALA A 110 -0.94 -8.98 -7.80
CA ALA A 110 -0.68 -10.40 -7.98
C ALA A 110 -1.01 -11.24 -6.73
N PHE A 111 -0.64 -10.75 -5.55
CA PHE A 111 -0.66 -11.55 -4.32
C PHE A 111 -1.79 -11.19 -3.34
N ALA A 112 -2.33 -9.97 -3.42
CA ALA A 112 -3.46 -9.57 -2.59
C ALA A 112 -4.79 -10.09 -3.15
N ARG A 113 -5.78 -10.23 -2.27
CA ARG A 113 -7.15 -10.46 -2.72
C ARG A 113 -7.67 -9.25 -3.51
N PRO A 114 -8.58 -9.45 -4.48
CA PRO A 114 -9.01 -8.41 -5.40
C PRO A 114 -9.46 -7.10 -4.75
N PRO A 115 -10.31 -7.12 -3.70
CA PRO A 115 -10.69 -5.87 -3.04
C PRO A 115 -9.53 -5.16 -2.36
N ALA A 116 -8.58 -5.93 -1.79
CA ALA A 116 -7.38 -5.38 -1.17
C ALA A 116 -6.42 -4.82 -2.22
N ALA A 117 -6.26 -5.50 -3.36
CA ALA A 117 -5.45 -5.02 -4.48
C ALA A 117 -5.98 -3.70 -5.04
N LEU A 118 -7.30 -3.59 -5.26
CA LEU A 118 -7.94 -2.36 -5.70
C LEU A 118 -7.79 -1.23 -4.67
N GLY A 119 -8.01 -1.54 -3.38
CA GLY A 119 -7.81 -0.58 -2.30
C GLY A 119 -6.37 -0.09 -2.19
N THR A 120 -5.40 -0.99 -2.38
CA THR A 120 -3.96 -0.63 -2.40
C THR A 120 -3.62 0.24 -3.60
N ALA A 121 -4.12 -0.08 -4.80
CA ALA A 121 -3.91 0.73 -6.00
C ALA A 121 -4.52 2.14 -5.84
N ALA A 122 -5.74 2.23 -5.34
CA ALA A 122 -6.39 3.51 -5.06
C ALA A 122 -5.59 4.32 -4.04
N PHE A 123 -5.11 3.69 -2.95
CA PHE A 123 -4.28 4.34 -1.96
C PHE A 123 -2.94 4.82 -2.54
N THR A 124 -2.30 4.03 -3.40
CA THR A 124 -1.07 4.41 -4.11
C THR A 124 -1.28 5.67 -4.94
N ILE A 125 -2.35 5.71 -5.73
CA ILE A 125 -2.71 6.88 -6.56
C ILE A 125 -2.96 8.11 -5.70
N LEU A 126 -3.72 7.96 -4.61
CA LEU A 126 -4.02 9.07 -3.70
C LEU A 126 -2.76 9.60 -3.00
N LEU A 127 -1.89 8.71 -2.52
CA LEU A 127 -0.66 9.10 -1.84
C LEU A 127 0.32 9.77 -2.79
N GLU A 128 0.50 9.26 -4.01
CA GLU A 128 1.32 9.91 -5.03
C GLU A 128 0.79 11.29 -5.40
N SER A 129 -0.53 11.40 -5.62
CA SER A 129 -1.18 12.69 -5.90
C SER A 129 -0.95 13.67 -4.77
N ALA A 130 -1.13 13.25 -3.51
CA ALA A 130 -0.92 14.10 -2.36
C ALA A 130 0.54 14.56 -2.23
N LEU A 131 1.50 13.65 -2.41
CA LEU A 131 2.92 13.98 -2.37
C LEU A 131 3.31 14.98 -3.46
N ARG A 132 2.86 14.77 -4.70
CA ARG A 132 3.18 15.66 -5.82
C ARG A 132 2.50 17.01 -5.70
N MET A 133 1.21 17.05 -5.39
CA MET A 133 0.45 18.29 -5.30
C MET A 133 0.77 19.10 -4.04
N ILE A 134 0.79 18.47 -2.88
CA ILE A 134 0.94 19.16 -1.57
C ILE A 134 2.40 19.40 -1.24
N ALA A 135 3.25 18.37 -1.38
CA ALA A 135 4.64 18.46 -0.97
C ALA A 135 5.55 19.05 -2.05
N MET A 136 5.26 18.81 -3.34
CA MET A 136 6.10 19.29 -4.46
C MET A 136 5.48 20.44 -5.23
N GLY A 137 4.22 20.79 -4.98
CA GLY A 137 3.51 21.89 -5.66
C GLY A 137 3.25 21.65 -7.15
N GLN A 138 3.34 20.39 -7.60
CA GLN A 138 3.10 20.02 -9.00
C GLN A 138 1.61 20.06 -9.35
N ARG A 139 1.31 20.36 -10.61
CA ARG A 139 -0.06 20.30 -11.11
C ARG A 139 -0.39 18.89 -11.60
N LEU A 140 -1.65 18.51 -11.50
CA LEU A 140 -2.12 17.19 -11.93
C LEU A 140 -1.75 16.88 -13.40
N GLU A 141 -1.76 17.89 -14.26
CA GLU A 141 -1.40 17.78 -15.68
C GLU A 141 0.02 17.26 -15.91
N GLU A 142 0.92 17.50 -14.96
CA GLU A 142 2.35 17.15 -15.07
C GLU A 142 2.60 15.67 -14.78
N PHE A 143 1.75 15.03 -13.97
CA PHE A 143 1.98 13.66 -13.50
C PHE A 143 0.81 12.69 -13.70
N TRP A 144 -0.31 13.12 -14.27
CA TRP A 144 -1.44 12.23 -14.52
C TRP A 144 -1.09 10.94 -15.29
N PRO A 145 -0.10 10.96 -16.26
CA PRO A 145 0.29 9.72 -16.92
C PRO A 145 0.84 8.66 -15.95
N ASN A 146 1.58 9.09 -14.92
CA ASN A 146 2.10 8.19 -13.90
C ASN A 146 0.97 7.51 -13.15
N LEU A 147 -0.06 8.25 -12.77
CA LEU A 147 -1.25 7.70 -12.10
C LEU A 147 -2.01 6.73 -13.01
N ALA A 148 -2.13 7.05 -14.29
CA ALA A 148 -2.75 6.17 -15.28
C ALA A 148 -1.96 4.85 -15.42
N PHE A 149 -0.63 4.90 -15.40
CA PHE A 149 0.22 3.70 -15.40
C PHE A 149 -0.01 2.84 -14.16
N VAL A 150 -0.07 3.40 -12.96
CA VAL A 150 -0.37 2.64 -11.73
C VAL A 150 -1.71 1.91 -11.87
N GLY A 151 -2.75 2.63 -12.31
CA GLY A 151 -4.07 2.05 -12.52
C GLY A 151 -4.08 0.96 -13.59
N LEU A 152 -3.43 1.21 -14.73
CA LEU A 152 -3.32 0.26 -15.83
C LEU A 152 -2.57 -1.01 -15.40
N PHE A 153 -1.41 -0.88 -14.75
CA PHE A 153 -0.64 -2.02 -14.29
C PHE A 153 -1.39 -2.82 -13.24
N ALA A 154 -2.07 -2.17 -12.29
CA ALA A 154 -2.90 -2.86 -11.31
C ALA A 154 -4.03 -3.64 -11.99
N PHE A 155 -4.72 -3.03 -12.96
CA PHE A 155 -5.80 -3.65 -13.71
C PHE A 155 -5.31 -4.84 -14.56
N LEU A 156 -4.24 -4.67 -15.32
CA LEU A 156 -3.68 -5.73 -16.17
C LEU A 156 -3.24 -6.93 -15.34
N ASN A 157 -2.51 -6.69 -14.24
CA ASN A 157 -2.08 -7.77 -13.36
C ASN A 157 -3.27 -8.48 -12.72
N LEU A 158 -4.26 -7.74 -12.23
CA LEU A 158 -5.45 -8.33 -11.65
C LEU A 158 -6.20 -9.21 -12.66
N SER A 159 -6.27 -8.78 -13.92
CA SER A 159 -6.95 -9.49 -14.99
C SER A 159 -6.16 -10.72 -15.47
N LEU A 160 -4.87 -10.57 -15.72
CA LEU A 160 -4.00 -11.64 -16.22
C LEU A 160 -3.79 -12.75 -15.18
N PHE A 161 -3.48 -12.39 -13.95
CA PHE A 161 -3.29 -13.38 -12.89
C PHE A 161 -4.56 -14.17 -12.59
N ARG A 162 -5.71 -13.52 -12.64
CA ARG A 162 -7.00 -14.23 -12.46
C ARG A 162 -7.27 -15.19 -13.59
N ALA A 163 -7.00 -14.80 -14.83
CA ALA A 163 -7.15 -15.69 -15.99
C ALA A 163 -6.25 -16.92 -15.84
N GLU A 164 -4.99 -16.72 -15.43
CA GLU A 164 -4.03 -17.82 -15.28
C GLU A 164 -4.38 -18.74 -14.10
N ILE A 165 -4.76 -18.20 -12.95
CA ILE A 165 -5.24 -19.00 -11.81
C ILE A 165 -6.49 -19.82 -12.20
N ALA A 166 -7.42 -19.21 -12.93
CA ALA A 166 -8.60 -19.91 -13.42
C ALA A 166 -8.24 -21.03 -14.38
N ARG A 167 -7.26 -20.82 -15.26
CA ARG A 167 -6.73 -21.82 -16.18
C ARG A 167 -6.09 -23.00 -15.45
N VAL A 168 -5.19 -22.72 -14.51
CA VAL A 168 -4.52 -23.76 -13.70
C VAL A 168 -5.53 -24.58 -12.90
N ARG A 169 -6.53 -23.93 -12.28
CA ARG A 169 -7.58 -24.65 -11.56
C ARG A 169 -8.46 -25.54 -12.45
N ARG A 170 -8.69 -25.14 -13.70
CA ARG A 170 -9.40 -26.01 -14.66
C ARG A 170 -8.60 -27.23 -15.01
N LEU A 171 -7.30 -27.08 -15.26
CA LEU A 171 -6.40 -28.18 -15.59
C LEU A 171 -6.26 -29.18 -14.43
N SER A 172 -6.19 -28.70 -13.19
CA SER A 172 -6.09 -29.56 -11.99
C SER A 172 -7.37 -30.35 -11.65
N ARG A 173 -8.52 -29.99 -12.23
CA ARG A 173 -9.79 -30.72 -12.05
C ARG A 173 -10.00 -31.82 -13.10
N VAL A 174 -9.17 -31.87 -14.11
CA VAL A 174 -9.26 -32.87 -15.22
C VAL A 174 -8.33 -34.06 -14.98
N HIS A 175 -7.49 -33.97 -13.97
CA HIS A 175 -6.62 -35.07 -13.48
C HIS A 175 -7.13 -35.59 -12.14
#